data_715eec47c697de646c877368b1a7b2cb
#
_entry.id   715eec47c697de646c877368b1a7b2cb
#
_cell.length_a   1.000
_cell.length_b   1.000
_cell.length_c   1.000
_cell.angle_alpha   90.00
_cell.angle_beta   90.00
_cell.angle_gamma   90.00
#
_symmetry.space_group_name_H-M   'P 1'
#
loop_
_entity.id
_entity.type
_entity.pdbx_description
1 polymer ?
#
loop_
_entity_poly.entity_id
_entity_poly.type
_entity_poly.pdbx_seq_one_letter_code
_entity_poly.pdbx_strand_id
1 'polypeptide(L)'
;VGSEMCIRDSNEEYALRVGVNRAANTLYLYWHTFHFVEEFIKVRYKVSDIPFKALDESFVEAFELYLRIDRKFQAGTSIGHIQRLKHIARIAVSRAIVPFSPFKDFSPMKPKQKQRFLTREELDRLMGTTFDTPNRNFTRDMFLFSVFTGICYCDMRNLTEKNVVRDHEGNLWIETRRQKTGTPENVRLLDIAIEIMKKYRGVAPDGKLFPMLTKESMNIHLKKLS
;
A
#
# COMPACT_ATOMS: atom_id res chain seq x y z
N VAL A 1 29.35 -9.01 13.11
CA VAL A 1 28.14 -8.16 13.23
C VAL A 1 26.94 -9.08 13.19
N GLY A 2 26.06 -8.97 14.17
CA GLY A 2 24.83 -9.75 14.26
C GLY A 2 23.80 -9.35 13.18
N SER A 3 22.91 -10.25 12.85
CA SER A 3 21.85 -9.98 11.85
C SER A 3 20.85 -8.94 12.39
N GLU A 4 20.51 -9.00 13.67
CA GLU A 4 19.64 -8.00 14.32
C GLU A 4 20.25 -6.61 14.27
N MET A 5 21.55 -6.46 14.60
CA MET A 5 22.24 -5.17 14.52
C MET A 5 22.20 -4.59 13.10
N CYS A 6 22.49 -5.41 12.07
CA CYS A 6 22.43 -4.94 10.69
C CYS A 6 21.05 -4.49 10.27
N ILE A 7 19.99 -5.22 10.68
CA ILE A 7 18.60 -4.88 10.34
C ILE A 7 18.19 -3.61 11.09
N ARG A 8 18.50 -3.51 12.36
CA ARG A 8 18.17 -2.33 13.18
C ARG A 8 18.85 -1.08 12.66
N ASP A 9 20.16 -1.11 12.44
CA ASP A 9 20.93 0.02 11.92
C ASP A 9 20.40 0.47 10.55
N SER A 10 20.03 -0.49 9.67
CA SER A 10 19.40 -0.18 8.38
C SER A 10 18.05 0.49 8.55
N ASN A 11 17.24 0.09 9.53
CA ASN A 11 15.94 0.69 9.82
C ASN A 11 16.08 2.08 10.43
N GLU A 12 17.05 2.30 11.32
CA GLU A 12 17.35 3.59 11.92
C GLU A 12 17.82 4.61 10.85
N GLU A 13 18.71 4.18 9.95
CA GLU A 13 19.10 5.03 8.81
C GLU A 13 17.93 5.34 7.88
N TYR A 14 17.05 4.35 7.66
CA TYR A 14 15.84 4.57 6.87
C TYR A 14 14.92 5.61 7.54
N ALA A 15 14.83 5.58 8.89
CA ALA A 15 14.02 6.51 9.66
C ALA A 15 14.45 7.97 9.46
N LEU A 16 15.74 8.24 9.36
CA LEU A 16 16.28 9.58 9.08
C LEU A 16 15.83 10.16 7.72
N ARG A 17 15.43 9.31 6.79
CA ARG A 17 15.00 9.69 5.43
C ARG A 17 13.49 9.79 5.27
N VAL A 18 12.72 9.48 6.32
CA VAL A 18 11.26 9.58 6.30
C VAL A 18 10.85 11.06 6.20
N GLY A 19 9.93 11.36 5.28
CA GLY A 19 9.50 12.74 4.99
C GLY A 19 10.39 13.48 3.98
N VAL A 20 11.61 13.00 3.72
CA VAL A 20 12.48 13.55 2.66
C VAL A 20 12.28 12.77 1.35
N ASN A 21 12.60 11.48 1.36
CA ASN A 21 12.50 10.62 0.18
C ASN A 21 11.99 9.20 0.49
N ARG A 22 11.51 8.97 1.71
CA ARG A 22 10.99 7.69 2.20
C ARG A 22 9.65 7.87 2.90
N ALA A 23 8.76 6.88 2.74
CA ALA A 23 7.44 6.89 3.36
C ALA A 23 7.48 6.22 4.73
N ALA A 24 6.81 6.82 5.73
CA ALA A 24 6.69 6.28 7.09
C ALA A 24 6.09 4.86 7.12
N ASN A 25 5.08 4.60 6.27
CA ASN A 25 4.49 3.27 6.18
C ASN A 25 5.48 2.19 5.71
N THR A 26 6.44 2.55 4.87
CA THR A 26 7.48 1.60 4.45
C THR A 26 8.42 1.30 5.62
N LEU A 27 8.83 2.31 6.39
CA LEU A 27 9.62 2.12 7.62
C LEU A 27 8.91 1.17 8.60
N TYR A 28 7.61 1.41 8.85
CA TYR A 28 6.78 0.53 9.68
C TYR A 28 6.86 -0.94 9.24
N LEU A 29 6.79 -1.22 7.93
CA LEU A 29 6.91 -2.58 7.40
C LEU A 29 8.32 -3.18 7.58
N TYR A 30 9.38 -2.38 7.57
CA TYR A 30 10.75 -2.84 7.89
C TYR A 30 10.89 -3.20 9.36
N TRP A 31 10.34 -2.40 10.29
CA TRP A 31 10.32 -2.71 11.71
C TRP A 31 9.54 -3.99 12.01
N HIS A 32 8.39 -4.18 11.36
CA HIS A 32 7.64 -5.44 11.46
C HIS A 32 8.46 -6.64 10.99
N THR A 33 9.19 -6.48 9.88
CA THR A 33 10.06 -7.56 9.40
C THR A 33 11.16 -7.87 10.39
N PHE A 34 11.77 -6.85 10.99
CA PHE A 34 12.77 -7.00 12.04
C PHE A 34 12.23 -7.84 13.22
N HIS A 35 11.08 -7.49 13.77
CA HIS A 35 10.48 -8.22 14.88
C HIS A 35 10.17 -9.68 14.55
N PHE A 36 9.71 -9.97 13.32
CA PHE A 36 9.47 -11.37 12.93
C PHE A 36 10.76 -12.16 12.73
N VAL A 37 11.83 -11.54 12.27
CA VAL A 37 13.15 -12.19 12.18
C VAL A 37 13.70 -12.47 13.59
N GLU A 38 13.64 -11.48 14.49
CA GLU A 38 14.04 -11.62 15.89
C GLU A 38 13.28 -12.76 16.59
N GLU A 39 11.95 -12.79 16.45
CA GLU A 39 11.11 -13.83 17.02
C GLU A 39 11.45 -15.21 16.42
N PHE A 40 11.63 -15.29 15.11
CA PHE A 40 12.00 -16.53 14.42
C PHE A 40 13.34 -17.08 14.90
N ILE A 41 14.35 -16.23 15.05
CA ILE A 41 15.67 -16.63 15.58
C ILE A 41 15.52 -17.20 16.98
N LYS A 42 14.80 -16.52 17.88
CA LYS A 42 14.56 -16.97 19.24
C LYS A 42 13.81 -18.31 19.31
N VAL A 43 12.77 -18.48 18.48
CA VAL A 43 11.95 -19.69 18.48
C VAL A 43 12.69 -20.87 17.85
N ARG A 44 13.31 -20.67 16.70
CA ARG A 44 13.90 -21.76 15.91
C ARG A 44 15.29 -22.16 16.37
N TYR A 45 16.15 -21.18 16.67
CA TYR A 45 17.56 -21.42 16.96
C TYR A 45 17.87 -21.30 18.44
N LYS A 46 16.96 -20.83 19.29
CA LYS A 46 17.13 -20.68 20.76
C LYS A 46 18.28 -19.74 21.13
N VAL A 47 18.63 -18.81 20.29
CA VAL A 47 19.63 -17.76 20.48
C VAL A 47 19.03 -16.38 20.36
N SER A 48 19.72 -15.36 20.87
CA SER A 48 19.26 -13.98 20.77
C SER A 48 19.52 -13.37 19.39
N ASP A 49 20.61 -13.76 18.73
CA ASP A 49 20.98 -13.26 17.39
C ASP A 49 21.87 -14.28 16.67
N ILE A 50 21.95 -14.17 15.34
CA ILE A 50 22.80 -14.98 14.47
C ILE A 50 23.72 -14.04 13.69
N PRO A 51 25.05 -14.32 13.58
CA PRO A 51 25.94 -13.52 12.75
C PRO A 51 25.45 -13.48 11.29
N PHE A 52 25.46 -12.31 10.67
CA PHE A 52 24.97 -12.16 9.30
C PHE A 52 25.71 -13.06 8.31
N LYS A 53 26.98 -13.35 8.56
CA LYS A 53 27.80 -14.27 7.75
C LYS A 53 27.37 -15.74 7.86
N ALA A 54 26.61 -16.11 8.89
CA ALA A 54 26.10 -17.48 9.09
C ALA A 54 24.70 -17.67 8.50
N LEU A 55 24.10 -16.63 7.92
CA LEU A 55 22.85 -16.74 7.21
C LEU A 55 23.08 -17.34 5.84
N ASP A 56 22.20 -18.24 5.44
CA ASP A 56 22.21 -18.93 4.15
C ASP A 56 20.80 -19.03 3.56
N GLU A 57 20.66 -19.73 2.45
CA GLU A 57 19.38 -19.95 1.79
C GLU A 57 18.42 -20.75 2.67
N SER A 58 18.95 -21.72 3.46
CA SER A 58 18.13 -22.52 4.37
C SER A 58 17.46 -21.69 5.47
N PHE A 59 18.11 -20.61 5.89
CA PHE A 59 17.53 -19.66 6.84
C PHE A 59 16.30 -18.97 6.26
N VAL A 60 16.36 -18.45 5.03
CA VAL A 60 15.22 -17.74 4.45
C VAL A 60 14.07 -18.67 4.08
N GLU A 61 14.36 -19.92 3.69
CA GLU A 61 13.35 -20.96 3.50
C GLU A 61 12.62 -21.29 4.81
N ALA A 62 13.36 -21.52 5.88
CA ALA A 62 12.79 -21.77 7.18
C ALA A 62 12.00 -20.57 7.71
N PHE A 63 12.46 -19.35 7.45
CA PHE A 63 11.74 -18.13 7.80
C PHE A 63 10.43 -17.99 6.99
N GLU A 64 10.41 -18.35 5.70
CA GLU A 64 9.18 -18.38 4.92
C GLU A 64 8.16 -19.35 5.51
N LEU A 65 8.60 -20.58 5.85
CA LEU A 65 7.74 -21.58 6.48
C LEU A 65 7.18 -21.09 7.83
N TYR A 66 8.02 -20.50 8.66
CA TYR A 66 7.60 -19.89 9.93
C TYR A 66 6.51 -18.82 9.70
N LEU A 67 6.69 -17.90 8.76
CA LEU A 67 5.70 -16.87 8.47
C LEU A 67 4.37 -17.47 8.00
N ARG A 68 4.40 -18.54 7.21
CA ARG A 68 3.21 -19.17 6.62
C ARG A 68 2.49 -20.13 7.58
N ILE A 69 3.22 -20.90 8.33
CA ILE A 69 2.69 -21.97 9.19
C ILE A 69 2.42 -21.44 10.60
N ASP A 70 3.44 -20.91 11.26
CA ASP A 70 3.32 -20.47 12.65
C ASP A 70 2.57 -19.13 12.77
N ARG A 71 2.88 -18.17 11.91
CA ARG A 71 2.22 -16.86 11.87
C ARG A 71 0.95 -16.82 11.00
N LYS A 72 0.68 -17.89 10.23
CA LYS A 72 -0.48 -18.03 9.35
C LYS A 72 -0.66 -16.89 8.33
N PHE A 73 0.43 -16.30 7.89
CA PHE A 73 0.39 -15.22 6.92
C PHE A 73 0.02 -15.72 5.52
N GLN A 74 -0.72 -14.89 4.80
CA GLN A 74 -0.96 -15.11 3.37
C GLN A 74 0.36 -15.02 2.59
N ALA A 75 0.47 -15.78 1.51
CA ALA A 75 1.69 -15.85 0.70
C ALA A 75 2.22 -14.46 0.28
N GLY A 76 1.34 -13.53 -0.12
CA GLY A 76 1.75 -12.17 -0.47
C GLY A 76 2.40 -11.39 0.67
N THR A 77 1.91 -11.56 1.91
CA THR A 77 2.48 -10.94 3.11
C THR A 77 3.86 -11.52 3.41
N SER A 78 3.99 -12.86 3.39
CA SER A 78 5.28 -13.55 3.62
C SER A 78 6.33 -13.11 2.59
N ILE A 79 5.97 -13.07 1.30
CA ILE A 79 6.84 -12.57 0.22
C ILE A 79 7.31 -11.13 0.51
N GLY A 80 6.41 -10.27 1.00
CA GLY A 80 6.77 -8.90 1.36
C GLY A 80 7.83 -8.83 2.46
N HIS A 81 7.78 -9.69 3.48
CA HIS A 81 8.81 -9.79 4.53
C HIS A 81 10.13 -10.32 3.96
N ILE A 82 10.10 -11.36 3.14
CA ILE A 82 11.28 -11.92 2.49
C ILE A 82 11.97 -10.90 1.57
N GLN A 83 11.21 -10.16 0.79
CA GLN A 83 11.78 -9.13 -0.11
C GLN A 83 12.49 -8.02 0.69
N ARG A 84 11.95 -7.63 1.85
CA ARG A 84 12.62 -6.65 2.73
C ARG A 84 13.89 -7.22 3.33
N LEU A 85 13.88 -8.47 3.78
CA LEU A 85 15.08 -9.15 4.28
C LEU A 85 16.16 -9.26 3.18
N LYS A 86 15.78 -9.64 1.96
CA LYS A 86 16.70 -9.64 0.79
C LYS A 86 17.24 -8.24 0.49
N HIS A 87 16.44 -7.19 0.66
CA HIS A 87 16.93 -5.82 0.48
C HIS A 87 17.97 -5.44 1.53
N ILE A 88 17.74 -5.80 2.80
CA ILE A 88 18.72 -5.58 3.89
C ILE A 88 20.01 -6.33 3.60
N ALA A 89 19.92 -7.59 3.13
CA ALA A 89 21.11 -8.34 2.73
C ALA A 89 21.91 -7.64 1.62
N ARG A 90 21.25 -7.02 0.65
CA ARG A 90 21.93 -6.21 -0.38
C ARG A 90 22.62 -4.98 0.21
N ILE A 91 22.03 -4.35 1.23
CA ILE A 91 22.67 -3.23 1.96
C ILE A 91 23.92 -3.75 2.70
N ALA A 92 23.84 -4.92 3.35
CA ALA A 92 25.00 -5.51 4.01
C ALA A 92 26.16 -5.80 3.04
N VAL A 93 25.86 -6.24 1.82
CA VAL A 93 26.87 -6.40 0.75
C VAL A 93 27.45 -5.04 0.34
N SER A 94 26.63 -4.03 0.11
CA SER A 94 27.11 -2.68 -0.28
C SER A 94 27.98 -2.01 0.79
N ARG A 95 27.84 -2.44 2.04
CA ARG A 95 28.67 -1.99 3.18
C ARG A 95 29.86 -2.90 3.48
N ALA A 96 30.13 -3.88 2.60
CA ALA A 96 31.21 -4.86 2.79
C ALA A 96 31.13 -5.67 4.11
N ILE A 97 29.95 -5.80 4.72
CA ILE A 97 29.71 -6.65 5.90
C ILE A 97 29.78 -8.12 5.52
N VAL A 98 29.24 -8.45 4.31
CA VAL A 98 29.35 -9.76 3.70
C VAL A 98 29.77 -9.62 2.23
N PRO A 99 30.52 -10.59 1.67
CA PRO A 99 31.00 -10.49 0.29
C PRO A 99 29.90 -10.67 -0.76
N PHE A 100 28.84 -11.40 -0.43
CA PHE A 100 27.69 -11.65 -1.31
C PHE A 100 26.41 -11.81 -0.48
N SER A 101 25.26 -11.64 -1.15
CA SER A 101 23.97 -11.81 -0.49
C SER A 101 23.69 -13.28 -0.20
N PRO A 102 23.47 -13.69 1.06
CA PRO A 102 23.17 -15.07 1.43
C PRO A 102 21.84 -15.59 0.84
N PHE A 103 20.98 -14.68 0.36
CA PHE A 103 19.64 -14.99 -0.16
C PHE A 103 19.54 -14.74 -1.67
N LYS A 104 20.65 -14.74 -2.40
CA LYS A 104 20.70 -14.36 -3.81
C LYS A 104 19.78 -15.25 -4.66
N ASP A 105 19.91 -16.54 -4.51
CA ASP A 105 19.27 -17.54 -5.36
C ASP A 105 17.86 -17.92 -4.89
N PHE A 106 17.50 -17.59 -3.65
CA PHE A 106 16.17 -17.85 -3.12
C PHE A 106 15.11 -17.02 -3.84
N SER A 107 14.06 -17.67 -4.32
CA SER A 107 12.90 -17.03 -4.94
C SER A 107 11.60 -17.57 -4.30
N PRO A 108 10.87 -16.77 -3.54
CA PRO A 108 9.63 -17.22 -2.92
C PRO A 108 8.58 -17.57 -3.97
N MET A 109 7.81 -18.62 -3.73
CA MET A 109 6.73 -19.04 -4.61
C MET A 109 5.63 -17.95 -4.67
N LYS A 110 5.47 -17.35 -5.83
CA LYS A 110 4.43 -16.33 -6.03
C LYS A 110 3.05 -17.00 -6.10
N PRO A 111 2.07 -16.53 -5.32
CA PRO A 111 0.71 -17.03 -5.44
C PRO A 111 0.16 -16.69 -6.83
N LYS A 112 -0.57 -17.63 -7.42
CA LYS A 112 -1.37 -17.35 -8.61
C LYS A 112 -2.51 -16.41 -8.22
N GLN A 113 -2.36 -15.12 -8.46
CA GLN A 113 -3.45 -14.16 -8.28
C GLN A 113 -4.32 -14.15 -9.52
N LYS A 114 -5.60 -14.48 -9.35
CA LYS A 114 -6.61 -14.13 -10.36
C LYS A 114 -6.89 -12.63 -10.20
N GLN A 115 -6.55 -11.85 -11.20
CA GLN A 115 -7.01 -10.46 -11.26
C GLN A 115 -8.53 -10.46 -11.36
N ARG A 116 -9.17 -9.77 -10.42
CA ARG A 116 -10.62 -9.52 -10.44
C ARG A 116 -10.84 -8.11 -10.96
N PHE A 117 -11.75 -7.98 -11.88
CA PHE A 117 -12.21 -6.69 -12.43
C PHE A 117 -13.72 -6.73 -12.53
N LEU A 118 -14.35 -5.58 -12.50
CA LEU A 118 -15.78 -5.48 -12.78
C LEU A 118 -16.03 -5.57 -14.28
N THR A 119 -17.02 -6.37 -14.67
CA THR A 119 -17.52 -6.33 -16.04
C THR A 119 -18.33 -5.06 -16.27
N ARG A 120 -18.66 -4.76 -17.52
CA ARG A 120 -19.48 -3.61 -17.85
C ARG A 120 -20.86 -3.72 -17.21
N GLU A 121 -21.46 -4.90 -17.25
CA GLU A 121 -22.78 -5.16 -16.68
C GLU A 121 -22.78 -5.03 -15.14
N GLU A 122 -21.69 -5.45 -14.46
CA GLU A 122 -21.54 -5.25 -13.02
C GLU A 122 -21.39 -3.78 -12.66
N LEU A 123 -20.64 -3.02 -13.47
CA LEU A 123 -20.49 -1.59 -13.29
C LEU A 123 -21.81 -0.84 -13.49
N ASP A 124 -22.55 -1.14 -14.57
CA ASP A 124 -23.85 -0.54 -14.88
C ASP A 124 -24.88 -0.86 -13.77
N ARG A 125 -24.88 -2.09 -13.24
CA ARG A 125 -25.68 -2.47 -12.08
C ARG A 125 -25.35 -1.66 -10.85
N LEU A 126 -24.05 -1.49 -10.55
CA LEU A 126 -23.61 -0.71 -9.40
C LEU A 126 -24.03 0.76 -9.52
N MET A 127 -23.95 1.32 -10.72
CA MET A 127 -24.39 2.68 -11.01
C MET A 127 -25.88 2.88 -10.75
N GLY A 128 -26.73 1.90 -11.14
CA GLY A 128 -28.19 1.93 -10.95
C GLY A 128 -28.67 1.56 -9.54
N THR A 129 -27.79 1.01 -8.68
CA THR A 129 -28.22 0.51 -7.36
C THR A 129 -28.27 1.63 -6.33
N THR A 130 -29.37 1.72 -5.58
CA THR A 130 -29.49 2.54 -4.39
C THR A 130 -29.43 1.67 -3.14
N PHE A 131 -28.61 2.03 -2.20
CA PHE A 131 -28.41 1.28 -0.95
C PHE A 131 -29.20 1.91 0.21
N ASP A 132 -29.52 1.09 1.21
CA ASP A 132 -30.34 1.49 2.38
C ASP A 132 -29.70 2.57 3.25
N THR A 133 -28.37 2.73 3.20
CA THR A 133 -27.67 3.67 4.07
C THR A 133 -26.92 4.76 3.28
N PRO A 134 -26.93 6.01 3.78
CA PRO A 134 -26.20 7.11 3.14
C PRO A 134 -24.72 6.79 2.93
N ASN A 135 -24.06 6.15 3.90
CA ASN A 135 -22.64 5.82 3.81
C ASN A 135 -22.32 4.78 2.71
N ARG A 136 -23.24 3.85 2.42
CA ARG A 136 -23.06 2.92 1.29
C ARG A 136 -23.22 3.63 -0.04
N ASN A 137 -24.23 4.49 -0.17
CA ASN A 137 -24.42 5.30 -1.38
C ASN A 137 -23.21 6.22 -1.62
N PHE A 138 -22.72 6.88 -0.56
CA PHE A 138 -21.52 7.68 -0.63
C PHE A 138 -20.30 6.84 -1.07
N THR A 139 -20.10 5.67 -0.46
CA THR A 139 -18.98 4.76 -0.81
C THR A 139 -19.06 4.29 -2.25
N ARG A 140 -20.26 3.94 -2.75
CA ARG A 140 -20.49 3.62 -4.15
C ARG A 140 -20.09 4.78 -5.06
N ASP A 141 -20.54 5.99 -4.76
CA ASP A 141 -20.27 7.17 -5.57
C ASP A 141 -18.77 7.50 -5.60
N MET A 142 -18.07 7.37 -4.47
CA MET A 142 -16.61 7.54 -4.41
C MET A 142 -15.86 6.45 -5.19
N PHE A 143 -16.36 5.21 -5.14
CA PHE A 143 -15.80 4.13 -5.95
C PHE A 143 -16.00 4.40 -7.44
N LEU A 144 -17.19 4.80 -7.88
CA LEU A 144 -17.48 5.19 -9.26
C LEU A 144 -16.63 6.39 -9.69
N PHE A 145 -16.50 7.41 -8.84
CA PHE A 145 -15.61 8.53 -9.12
C PHE A 145 -14.17 8.08 -9.35
N SER A 146 -13.66 7.16 -8.52
CA SER A 146 -12.33 6.57 -8.71
C SER A 146 -12.23 5.76 -10.02
N VAL A 147 -13.26 5.01 -10.39
CA VAL A 147 -13.30 4.23 -11.64
C VAL A 147 -13.21 5.15 -12.87
N PHE A 148 -13.96 6.26 -12.87
CA PHE A 148 -14.05 7.15 -14.03
C PHE A 148 -12.95 8.23 -14.08
N THR A 149 -12.18 8.40 -13.01
CA THR A 149 -11.08 9.39 -12.96
C THR A 149 -9.70 8.77 -12.81
N GLY A 150 -9.61 7.53 -12.32
CA GLY A 150 -8.34 6.90 -11.94
C GLY A 150 -7.75 7.44 -10.64
N ILE A 151 -8.37 8.46 -10.01
CA ILE A 151 -7.88 9.07 -8.77
C ILE A 151 -8.11 8.11 -7.61
N CYS A 152 -7.05 7.79 -6.86
CA CYS A 152 -7.16 6.87 -5.75
C CYS A 152 -7.69 7.54 -4.48
N TYR A 153 -8.16 6.72 -3.51
CA TYR A 153 -8.78 7.20 -2.26
C TYR A 153 -7.93 8.25 -1.52
N CYS A 154 -6.62 8.03 -1.39
CA CYS A 154 -5.75 8.96 -0.65
C CYS A 154 -5.66 10.33 -1.34
N ASP A 155 -5.70 10.36 -2.66
CA ASP A 155 -5.63 11.60 -3.44
C ASP A 155 -7.01 12.29 -3.44
N MET A 156 -8.13 11.53 -3.62
CA MET A 156 -9.50 12.06 -3.48
C MET A 156 -9.74 12.76 -2.14
N ARG A 157 -9.24 12.18 -1.04
CA ARG A 157 -9.38 12.76 0.31
C ARG A 157 -8.76 14.15 0.44
N ASN A 158 -7.78 14.45 -0.41
CA ASN A 158 -7.06 15.72 -0.37
C ASN A 158 -7.58 16.74 -1.38
N LEU A 159 -8.48 16.34 -2.30
CA LEU A 159 -9.06 17.26 -3.27
C LEU A 159 -9.86 18.37 -2.61
N THR A 160 -9.70 19.56 -3.16
CA THR A 160 -10.43 20.78 -2.81
C THR A 160 -11.05 21.39 -4.07
N GLU A 161 -11.94 22.37 -3.92
CA GLU A 161 -12.49 23.13 -5.06
C GLU A 161 -11.38 23.77 -5.94
N LYS A 162 -10.22 24.08 -5.37
CA LYS A 162 -9.07 24.66 -6.09
C LYS A 162 -8.45 23.70 -7.09
N ASN A 163 -8.66 22.40 -6.93
CA ASN A 163 -8.17 21.38 -7.84
C ASN A 163 -9.05 21.26 -9.10
N VAL A 164 -10.25 21.85 -9.10
CA VAL A 164 -11.17 21.79 -10.23
C VAL A 164 -10.94 23.01 -11.11
N VAL A 165 -10.43 22.78 -12.31
CA VAL A 165 -10.14 23.83 -13.28
C VAL A 165 -10.98 23.64 -14.54
N ARG A 166 -11.17 24.72 -15.29
CA ARG A 166 -11.87 24.70 -16.56
C ARG A 166 -10.92 25.09 -17.68
N ASP A 167 -10.86 24.30 -18.74
CA ASP A 167 -10.08 24.64 -19.92
C ASP A 167 -10.82 25.68 -20.79
N HIS A 168 -10.15 26.12 -21.85
CA HIS A 168 -10.70 27.11 -22.78
C HIS A 168 -11.88 26.59 -23.64
N GLU A 169 -12.05 25.25 -23.71
CA GLU A 169 -13.21 24.62 -24.36
C GLU A 169 -14.40 24.45 -23.42
N GLY A 170 -14.23 24.78 -22.11
CA GLY A 170 -15.25 24.65 -21.10
C GLY A 170 -15.26 23.30 -20.37
N ASN A 171 -14.37 22.37 -20.71
CA ASN A 171 -14.29 21.08 -20.02
C ASN A 171 -13.74 21.25 -18.60
N LEU A 172 -14.23 20.42 -17.69
CA LEU A 172 -13.74 20.39 -16.31
C LEU A 172 -12.61 19.37 -16.16
N TRP A 173 -11.57 19.76 -15.46
CA TRP A 173 -10.41 18.94 -15.13
C TRP A 173 -10.15 18.95 -13.64
N ILE A 174 -9.56 17.86 -13.14
CA ILE A 174 -8.91 17.86 -11.83
C ILE A 174 -7.41 17.90 -12.04
N GLU A 175 -6.78 18.93 -11.47
CA GLU A 175 -5.34 19.06 -11.39
C GLU A 175 -4.88 18.76 -9.98
N THR A 176 -4.08 17.71 -9.83
CA THR A 176 -3.60 17.24 -8.53
C THR A 176 -2.20 16.65 -8.65
N ARG A 177 -1.67 16.19 -7.51
CA ARG A 177 -0.42 15.43 -7.47
C ARG A 177 -0.64 14.16 -6.67
N ARG A 178 -0.14 13.08 -7.21
CA ARG A 178 -0.18 11.78 -6.54
C ARG A 178 0.56 11.83 -5.22
N GLN A 179 -0.10 11.58 -4.11
CA GLN A 179 0.53 11.63 -2.77
C GLN A 179 1.71 10.66 -2.64
N LYS A 180 1.62 9.49 -3.29
CA LYS A 180 2.65 8.45 -3.20
C LYS A 180 3.95 8.80 -3.94
N THR A 181 3.86 9.48 -5.07
CA THR A 181 5.00 9.69 -5.99
C THR A 181 5.31 11.17 -6.25
N GLY A 182 4.41 12.08 -5.87
CA GLY A 182 4.51 13.50 -6.22
C GLY A 182 4.25 13.81 -7.71
N THR A 183 3.91 12.79 -8.50
CA THR A 183 3.66 12.94 -9.95
C THR A 183 2.42 13.79 -10.19
N PRO A 184 2.47 14.83 -11.06
CA PRO A 184 1.27 15.56 -11.47
C PRO A 184 0.26 14.63 -12.15
N GLU A 185 -1.01 14.81 -11.84
CA GLU A 185 -2.14 14.14 -12.47
C GLU A 185 -3.14 15.19 -12.92
N ASN A 186 -3.41 15.22 -14.22
CA ASN A 186 -4.43 16.07 -14.84
C ASN A 186 -5.50 15.15 -15.46
N VAL A 187 -6.69 15.18 -14.90
CA VAL A 187 -7.76 14.25 -15.27
C VAL A 187 -8.96 15.02 -15.79
N ARG A 188 -9.31 14.81 -17.07
CA ARG A 188 -10.56 15.34 -17.63
C ARG A 188 -11.74 14.63 -16.98
N LEU A 189 -12.70 15.41 -16.50
CA LEU A 189 -13.89 14.85 -15.87
C LEU A 189 -14.91 14.46 -16.94
N LEU A 190 -15.37 13.22 -16.86
CA LEU A 190 -16.54 12.72 -17.58
C LEU A 190 -17.83 13.16 -16.87
N ASP A 191 -18.95 13.21 -17.59
CA ASP A 191 -20.23 13.68 -17.05
C ASP A 191 -20.62 13.01 -15.73
N ILE A 192 -20.44 11.69 -15.65
CA ILE A 192 -20.73 10.95 -14.42
C ILE A 192 -19.88 11.40 -13.22
N ALA A 193 -18.61 11.73 -13.43
CA ALA A 193 -17.75 12.24 -12.39
C ALA A 193 -18.15 13.67 -11.98
N ILE A 194 -18.59 14.48 -12.95
CA ILE A 194 -19.13 15.82 -12.71
C ILE A 194 -20.42 15.75 -11.88
N GLU A 195 -21.32 14.85 -12.19
CA GLU A 195 -22.57 14.66 -11.44
C GLU A 195 -22.30 14.23 -9.99
N ILE A 196 -21.39 13.26 -9.80
CA ILE A 196 -20.97 12.84 -8.45
C ILE A 196 -20.38 14.03 -7.70
N MET A 197 -19.48 14.79 -8.31
CA MET A 197 -18.89 15.97 -7.70
C MET A 197 -19.94 17.01 -7.31
N LYS A 198 -20.89 17.32 -8.21
CA LYS A 198 -21.99 18.26 -7.92
C LYS A 198 -22.85 17.82 -6.74
N LYS A 199 -23.13 16.51 -6.61
CA LYS A 199 -23.94 15.94 -5.53
C LYS A 199 -23.36 16.20 -4.15
N TYR A 200 -22.02 16.25 -4.01
CA TYR A 200 -21.33 16.43 -2.74
C TYR A 200 -20.72 17.81 -2.54
N ARG A 201 -20.95 18.72 -3.49
CA ARG A 201 -20.42 20.08 -3.43
C ARG A 201 -20.96 20.83 -2.20
N GLY A 202 -20.07 21.43 -1.42
CA GLY A 202 -20.43 22.20 -0.22
C GLY A 202 -20.83 21.34 0.99
N VAL A 203 -20.82 20.00 0.87
CA VAL A 203 -21.15 19.09 1.99
C VAL A 203 -19.91 18.81 2.85
N ALA A 204 -18.73 18.86 2.25
CA ALA A 204 -17.48 18.57 2.96
C ALA A 204 -17.01 19.77 3.79
N PRO A 205 -16.40 19.53 4.97
CA PRO A 205 -15.78 20.58 5.75
C PRO A 205 -14.48 21.08 5.07
N ASP A 206 -14.02 22.26 5.50
CA ASP A 206 -12.70 22.81 5.18
C ASP A 206 -12.40 22.96 3.67
N GLY A 207 -13.43 23.22 2.85
CA GLY A 207 -13.28 23.41 1.41
C GLY A 207 -12.84 22.15 0.65
N LYS A 208 -12.96 20.99 1.26
CA LYS A 208 -12.75 19.70 0.60
C LYS A 208 -13.85 19.44 -0.43
N LEU A 209 -13.48 18.71 -1.49
CA LEU A 209 -14.43 18.36 -2.56
C LEU A 209 -15.44 17.29 -2.11
N PHE A 210 -14.99 16.36 -1.25
CA PHE A 210 -15.82 15.25 -0.75
C PHE A 210 -15.72 15.08 0.76
N PRO A 211 -16.84 14.74 1.46
CA PRO A 211 -16.87 14.43 2.90
C PRO A 211 -16.34 13.00 3.16
N MET A 212 -15.08 12.75 2.88
CA MET A 212 -14.48 11.40 2.86
C MET A 212 -14.58 10.70 4.21
N LEU A 213 -15.12 9.49 4.21
CA LEU A 213 -15.07 8.56 5.35
C LEU A 213 -13.64 8.10 5.58
N THR A 214 -13.35 7.50 6.76
CA THR A 214 -12.05 6.87 7.00
C THR A 214 -11.80 5.70 6.05
N LYS A 215 -10.54 5.35 5.82
CA LYS A 215 -10.16 4.23 4.95
C LYS A 215 -10.79 2.91 5.41
N GLU A 216 -10.83 2.68 6.71
CA GLU A 216 -11.40 1.49 7.33
C GLU A 216 -12.92 1.43 7.07
N SER A 217 -13.62 2.54 7.28
CA SER A 217 -15.07 2.65 7.02
C SER A 217 -15.39 2.43 5.55
N MET A 218 -14.64 3.10 4.64
CA MET A 218 -14.78 2.88 3.19
C MET A 218 -14.62 1.41 2.81
N ASN A 219 -13.59 0.73 3.32
CA ASN A 219 -13.36 -0.69 3.02
C ASN A 219 -14.46 -1.60 3.57
N ILE A 220 -15.03 -1.30 4.75
CA ILE A 220 -16.16 -2.04 5.30
C ILE A 220 -17.39 -1.91 4.38
N HIS A 221 -17.68 -0.69 3.93
CA HIS A 221 -18.82 -0.45 3.04
C HIS A 221 -18.61 -1.02 1.64
N LEU A 222 -17.39 -0.90 1.06
CA LEU A 222 -17.06 -1.50 -0.24
C LEU A 222 -17.32 -3.00 -0.29
N LYS A 223 -16.96 -3.74 0.78
CA LYS A 223 -17.23 -5.18 0.89
C LYS A 223 -18.73 -5.53 0.93
N LYS A 224 -19.58 -4.56 1.18
CA LYS A 224 -21.04 -4.71 1.27
C LYS A 224 -21.77 -4.20 0.01
N LEU A 225 -21.02 -3.73 -1.00
CA LEU A 225 -21.57 -3.33 -2.30
C LEU A 225 -21.67 -4.50 -3.28
N SER A 226 -20.96 -5.62 -2.97
CA SER A 226 -20.95 -6.86 -3.77
C SER A 226 -22.15 -7.74 -3.47
#